data_634a4fdfa6097a37ccc5341fb9a1c82e
#
_entry.id   634a4fdfa6097a37ccc5341fb9a1c82e
#
_cell.length_a   1.000
_cell.length_b   1.000
_cell.length_c   1.000
_cell.angle_alpha   90.00
_cell.angle_beta   90.00
_cell.angle_gamma   90.00
#
_symmetry.space_group_name_H-M   'P 1'
#
loop_
_entity.id
_entity.type
_entity.pdbx_description
1 polymer ?
#
loop_
_entity_poly.entity_id
_entity_poly.type
_entity_poly.pdbx_seq_one_letter_code
_entity_poly.pdbx_strand_id
1 'polypeptide(L)'
;MVANGARGEVVAALAGSERRLCLTLGALAEIETGLGLEGLSGLAERMRALSARDLTVVLASLLRGGAERALADELDRAAIDPREAAEAVAKAFAAAAR
;
A
#
# COMPACT_ATOMS: atom_id res chain seq x y z
N MET A 1 13.73 -1.69 12.62
CA MET A 1 12.59 -0.75 12.40
C MET A 1 11.40 -1.23 13.19
N VAL A 2 10.74 -0.33 13.87
CA VAL A 2 9.57 -0.64 14.69
C VAL A 2 8.36 0.06 14.09
N ALA A 3 7.30 -0.69 13.81
CA ALA A 3 6.05 -0.14 13.31
C ALA A 3 5.21 0.36 14.48
N ASN A 4 4.48 1.46 14.26
CA ASN A 4 3.51 1.95 15.24
C ASN A 4 2.15 1.32 14.97
N GLY A 5 1.89 0.17 15.60
CA GLY A 5 0.66 -0.58 15.41
C GLY A 5 -0.60 0.18 15.81
N ALA A 6 -0.49 1.11 16.77
CA ALA A 6 -1.62 1.93 17.19
C ALA A 6 -2.08 2.88 16.07
N ARG A 7 -1.20 3.20 15.13
CA ARG A 7 -1.51 4.05 13.98
C ARG A 7 -1.78 3.23 12.72
N GLY A 8 -1.79 1.90 12.83
CA GLY A 8 -2.00 1.02 11.70
C GLY A 8 -0.79 0.86 10.81
N GLU A 9 0.40 1.21 11.29
CA GLU A 9 1.62 0.98 10.52
C GLU A 9 2.01 -0.49 10.53
N VAL A 10 2.54 -0.95 9.41
CA VAL A 10 3.13 -2.29 9.32
C VAL A 10 4.50 -2.18 8.67
N VAL A 11 5.31 -3.20 8.88
CA VAL A 11 6.63 -3.32 8.25
C VAL A 11 6.62 -4.52 7.31
N ALA A 12 7.15 -4.33 6.12
CA ALA A 12 7.29 -5.40 5.15
C ALA A 12 8.62 -5.26 4.42
N ALA A 13 9.20 -6.38 4.05
CA ALA A 13 10.45 -6.39 3.28
C ALA A 13 10.11 -6.17 1.81
N LEU A 14 10.59 -5.06 1.26
CA LEU A 14 10.35 -4.69 -0.15
C LEU A 14 11.62 -4.06 -0.71
N ALA A 15 11.99 -4.48 -1.90
CA ALA A 15 13.18 -3.97 -2.59
C ALA A 15 14.44 -4.06 -1.70
N GLY A 16 14.60 -5.17 -1.00
CA GLY A 16 15.80 -5.49 -0.24
C GLY A 16 15.92 -4.84 1.13
N SER A 17 14.90 -4.14 1.60
CA SER A 17 14.92 -3.48 2.91
C SER A 17 13.57 -3.56 3.58
N GLU A 18 13.56 -3.36 4.89
CA GLU A 18 12.31 -3.22 5.61
C GLU A 18 11.70 -1.85 5.30
N ARG A 19 10.41 -1.84 4.99
CA ARG A 19 9.68 -0.62 4.64
C ARG A 19 8.47 -0.50 5.52
N ARG A 20 8.06 0.73 5.83
CA ARG A 20 6.83 1.00 6.56
C ARG A 20 5.71 1.31 5.58
N LEU A 21 4.55 0.74 5.86
CA LEU A 21 3.33 1.01 5.10
C LEU A 21 2.25 1.41 6.08
N CYS A 22 1.40 2.34 5.68
CA CYS A 22 0.30 2.76 6.53
C CYS A 22 -0.87 3.23 5.66
N LEU A 23 -2.06 2.72 5.95
CA LEU A 23 -3.27 3.16 5.28
C LEU A 23 -3.81 4.38 6.02
N THR A 24 -3.20 5.52 5.76
CA THR A 24 -3.67 6.81 6.28
C THR A 24 -4.87 7.27 5.47
N LEU A 25 -5.57 8.28 5.95
CA LEU A 25 -6.66 8.87 5.19
C LEU A 25 -6.16 9.44 3.85
N GLY A 26 -4.96 10.03 3.86
CA GLY A 26 -4.33 10.52 2.62
C GLY A 26 -4.01 9.37 1.65
N ALA A 27 -3.50 8.26 2.17
CA ALA A 27 -3.23 7.09 1.34
C ALA A 27 -4.54 6.55 0.74
N LEU A 28 -5.60 6.50 1.54
CA LEU A 28 -6.89 6.02 1.08
C LEU A 28 -7.44 6.92 -0.04
N ALA A 29 -7.30 8.23 0.10
CA ALA A 29 -7.71 9.18 -0.93
C ALA A 29 -6.92 8.99 -2.22
N GLU A 30 -5.61 8.74 -2.12
CA GLU A 30 -4.77 8.46 -3.30
C GLU A 30 -5.20 7.18 -4.00
N ILE A 31 -5.52 6.14 -3.22
CA ILE A 31 -5.99 4.87 -3.77
C ILE A 31 -7.30 5.09 -4.52
N GLU A 32 -8.24 5.79 -3.91
CA GLU A 32 -9.52 6.09 -4.52
C GLU A 32 -9.34 6.79 -5.86
N THR A 33 -8.53 7.82 -5.90
CA THR A 33 -8.25 8.58 -7.12
C THR A 33 -7.51 7.72 -8.14
N GLY A 34 -6.48 7.01 -7.71
CA GLY A 34 -5.63 6.22 -8.61
C GLY A 34 -6.35 5.03 -9.24
N LEU A 35 -7.32 4.46 -8.53
CA LEU A 35 -8.14 3.36 -9.05
C LEU A 35 -9.41 3.85 -9.77
N GLY A 36 -9.65 5.14 -9.81
CA GLY A 36 -10.83 5.70 -10.45
C GLY A 36 -12.14 5.38 -9.75
N LEU A 37 -12.10 5.26 -8.43
CA LEU A 37 -13.29 4.95 -7.64
C LEU A 37 -14.05 6.22 -7.27
N GLU A 38 -15.38 6.10 -7.20
CA GLU A 38 -16.25 7.20 -6.75
C GLU A 38 -16.63 6.96 -5.29
N GLY A 39 -15.64 6.99 -4.42
CA GLY A 39 -15.81 6.68 -3.01
C GLY A 39 -15.32 5.28 -2.69
N LEU A 40 -15.57 4.84 -1.48
CA LEU A 40 -14.99 3.58 -0.96
C LEU A 40 -15.85 2.35 -1.20
N SER A 41 -17.07 2.52 -1.69
CA SER A 41 -18.00 1.40 -1.86
C SER A 41 -17.49 0.34 -2.84
N GLY A 42 -16.70 0.73 -3.82
CA GLY A 42 -16.13 -0.20 -4.80
C GLY A 42 -14.78 -0.76 -4.42
N LEU A 43 -14.21 -0.33 -3.29
CA LEU A 43 -12.84 -0.69 -2.94
C LEU A 43 -12.67 -2.18 -2.67
N ALA A 44 -13.57 -2.77 -1.89
CA ALA A 44 -13.47 -4.19 -1.54
C ALA A 44 -13.50 -5.08 -2.78
N GLU A 45 -14.37 -4.75 -3.73
CA GLU A 45 -14.48 -5.46 -5.00
C GLU A 45 -13.18 -5.36 -5.79
N ARG A 46 -12.64 -4.15 -5.88
CA ARG A 46 -11.41 -3.90 -6.62
C ARG A 46 -10.21 -4.61 -5.99
N MET A 47 -10.17 -4.67 -4.65
CA MET A 47 -9.07 -5.33 -3.92
C MET A 47 -9.02 -6.83 -4.14
N ARG A 48 -10.12 -7.46 -4.55
CA ARG A 48 -10.16 -8.89 -4.84
C ARG A 48 -9.50 -9.24 -6.17
N ALA A 49 -9.39 -8.28 -7.08
CA ALA A 49 -8.90 -8.53 -8.42
C ALA A 49 -8.04 -7.36 -8.89
N LEU A 50 -6.96 -7.10 -8.16
CA LEU A 50 -6.04 -6.04 -8.50
C LEU A 50 -5.22 -6.42 -9.73
N SER A 51 -5.18 -5.54 -10.73
CA SER A 51 -4.22 -5.65 -11.81
C SER A 51 -2.83 -5.25 -11.29
N ALA A 52 -1.79 -5.51 -12.06
CA ALA A 52 -0.44 -5.07 -11.69
C ALA A 52 -0.37 -3.55 -11.54
N ARG A 53 -1.08 -2.84 -12.39
CA ARG A 53 -1.15 -1.37 -12.30
C ARG A 53 -1.86 -0.93 -11.03
N ASP A 54 -2.98 -1.57 -10.69
CA ASP A 54 -3.71 -1.29 -9.46
C ASP A 54 -2.84 -1.56 -8.24
N LEU A 55 -2.13 -2.69 -8.25
CA LEU A 55 -1.24 -3.06 -7.15
C LEU A 55 -0.14 -2.01 -6.96
N THR A 56 0.42 -1.50 -8.06
CA THR A 56 1.43 -0.44 -8.00
C THR A 56 0.87 0.83 -7.37
N VAL A 57 -0.34 1.23 -7.76
CA VAL A 57 -1.00 2.42 -7.20
C VAL A 57 -1.24 2.26 -5.70
N VAL A 58 -1.79 1.12 -5.30
CA VAL A 58 -2.11 0.86 -3.89
C VAL A 58 -0.83 0.81 -3.05
N LEU A 59 0.18 0.08 -3.53
CA LEU A 59 1.45 -0.04 -2.81
C LEU A 59 2.13 1.31 -2.65
N ALA A 60 2.18 2.12 -3.71
CA ALA A 60 2.78 3.45 -3.64
C ALA A 60 2.07 4.32 -2.60
N SER A 61 0.74 4.29 -2.58
CA SER A 61 -0.05 5.07 -1.64
C SER A 61 0.23 4.65 -0.19
N LEU A 62 0.33 3.36 0.06
CA LEU A 62 0.64 2.83 1.40
C LEU A 62 2.06 3.18 1.84
N LEU A 63 3.00 3.14 0.91
CA LEU A 63 4.39 3.52 1.18
C LEU A 63 4.47 5.01 1.54
N ARG A 64 3.76 5.86 0.82
CA ARG A 64 3.70 7.29 1.17
C ARG A 64 3.09 7.50 2.54
N GLY A 65 2.06 6.71 2.87
CA GLY A 65 1.46 6.74 4.20
C GLY A 65 2.44 6.35 5.29
N GLY A 66 3.42 5.49 4.98
CA GLY A 66 4.48 5.08 5.89
C GLY A 66 5.74 5.93 5.81
N ALA A 67 5.69 7.04 5.07
CA ALA A 67 6.83 7.96 4.84
C ALA A 67 7.97 7.33 4.04
N GLU A 68 7.68 6.33 3.22
CA GLU A 68 8.65 5.70 2.31
C GLU A 68 8.50 6.29 0.91
N ARG A 69 8.63 7.61 0.80
CA ARG A 69 8.37 8.35 -0.43
C ARG A 69 9.31 8.00 -1.58
N ALA A 70 10.58 7.81 -1.27
CA ALA A 70 11.58 7.50 -2.30
C ALA A 70 11.22 6.21 -3.04
N LEU A 71 10.88 5.16 -2.30
CA LEU A 71 10.49 3.91 -2.93
C LEU A 71 9.15 4.05 -3.66
N ALA A 72 8.19 4.76 -3.08
CA ALA A 72 6.88 4.98 -3.70
C ALA A 72 7.02 5.62 -5.09
N ASP A 73 7.93 6.57 -5.23
CA ASP A 73 8.13 7.30 -6.49
C ASP A 73 8.89 6.48 -7.53
N GLU A 74 9.52 5.39 -7.13
CA GLU A 74 10.34 4.56 -8.02
C GLU A 74 9.81 3.14 -8.20
N LEU A 75 8.56 2.87 -7.83
CA LEU A 75 8.02 1.50 -7.85
C LEU A 75 8.07 0.85 -9.21
N ASP A 76 7.87 1.61 -10.28
CA ASP A 76 7.89 1.08 -11.63
C ASP A 76 9.26 0.59 -12.06
N ARG A 77 10.32 1.03 -11.36
CA ARG A 77 11.71 0.65 -11.65
C ARG A 77 12.33 -0.20 -10.56
N ALA A 78 11.66 -0.34 -9.42
CA ALA A 78 12.19 -1.10 -8.30
C ALA A 78 11.99 -2.59 -8.53
N ALA A 79 12.97 -3.39 -8.10
CA ALA A 79 12.89 -4.84 -8.18
C ALA A 79 12.05 -5.35 -7.00
N ILE A 80 10.75 -5.46 -7.20
CA ILE A 80 9.83 -5.93 -6.17
C ILE A 80 9.11 -7.18 -6.68
N ASP A 81 9.15 -8.23 -5.87
CA ASP A 81 8.39 -9.45 -6.16
C ASP A 81 6.89 -9.14 -6.02
N PRO A 82 6.08 -9.42 -7.04
CA PRO A 82 4.63 -9.19 -6.95
C PRO A 82 3.96 -9.86 -5.76
N ARG A 83 4.45 -11.02 -5.32
CA ARG A 83 3.91 -11.68 -4.12
C ARG A 83 4.20 -10.87 -2.86
N GLU A 84 5.41 -10.37 -2.73
CA GLU A 84 5.78 -9.53 -1.59
C GLU A 84 4.94 -8.26 -1.57
N ALA A 85 4.72 -7.68 -2.74
CA ALA A 85 3.87 -6.50 -2.87
C ALA A 85 2.44 -6.79 -2.42
N ALA A 86 1.87 -7.89 -2.89
CA ALA A 86 0.50 -8.28 -2.52
C ALA A 86 0.37 -8.57 -1.03
N GLU A 87 1.35 -9.26 -0.45
CA GLU A 87 1.37 -9.56 0.98
C GLU A 87 1.47 -8.28 1.81
N ALA A 88 2.31 -7.35 1.39
CA ALA A 88 2.47 -6.07 2.08
C ALA A 88 1.14 -5.27 2.08
N VAL A 89 0.47 -5.25 0.94
CA VAL A 89 -0.83 -4.58 0.82
C VAL A 89 -1.85 -5.22 1.74
N ALA A 90 -1.95 -6.54 1.72
CA ALA A 90 -2.89 -7.27 2.58
C ALA A 90 -2.63 -6.99 4.06
N LYS A 91 -1.36 -6.98 4.45
CA LYS A 91 -0.94 -6.72 5.82
C LYS A 91 -1.34 -5.30 6.26
N ALA A 92 -1.13 -4.32 5.40
CA ALA A 92 -1.47 -2.92 5.72
C ALA A 92 -2.99 -2.73 5.87
N PHE A 93 -3.78 -3.35 5.00
CA PHE A 93 -5.24 -3.26 5.11
C PHE A 93 -5.75 -3.98 6.35
N ALA A 94 -5.17 -5.14 6.68
CA ALA A 94 -5.55 -5.87 7.89
C ALA A 94 -5.26 -5.05 9.15
N ALA A 95 -4.13 -4.36 9.19
CA ALA A 95 -3.77 -3.51 10.32
C ALA A 95 -4.73 -2.33 10.47
N ALA A 96 -5.18 -1.76 9.36
CA ALA A 96 -6.12 -0.64 9.36
C ALA A 96 -7.52 -1.05 9.81
N ALA A 97 -7.87 -2.32 9.66
CA ALA A 97 -9.20 -2.83 10.00
C ALA A 97 -9.39 -3.16 11.48
N ARG A 98 -8.36 -3.03 12.30
CA ARG A 98 -8.44 -3.33 13.73
C ARG A 98 -9.22 -2.29 14.52
#